data_f2ad71676a5db7bf8158f59aaab81c0d
#
_entry.id   f2ad71676a5db7bf8158f59aaab81c0d
#
_cell.length_a   1.000
_cell.length_b   1.000
_cell.length_c   1.000
_cell.angle_alpha   90.00
_cell.angle_beta   90.00
_cell.angle_gamma   90.00
#
_symmetry.space_group_name_H-M   'P 1'
#
loop_
_entity.id
_entity.type
_entity.pdbx_description
1 polymer ?
#
loop_
_entity_poly.entity_id
_entity_poly.type
_entity_poly.pdbx_seq_one_letter_code
_entity_poly.pdbx_strand_id
1 'polypeptide(L)'
;EIYLCTFSGAVYQQRHLLYCQPNTILDTTKKDMLYTMEILDQTLDYEGDLAGQVQRMENFTAGNPSRLTLIRTDGTVVSDSDADPAELDNHLSRKEVVQAMKKGSGFAERYSHTLKRNLLYVAYRSNRADMIIRVPCLIPGPANT
;
A
#
# COMPACT_ATOMS: atom_id res chain seq x y z
N GLU A 1 8.62 27.81 37.88
CA GLU A 1 9.37 27.17 36.75
C GLU A 1 8.49 26.40 35.77
N ILE A 2 7.37 25.82 36.21
CA ILE A 2 6.47 25.05 35.35
C ILE A 2 5.63 25.93 34.40
N TYR A 3 5.38 27.19 34.77
CA TYR A 3 4.57 28.11 33.95
C TYR A 3 5.32 28.81 32.81
N LEU A 4 6.63 28.90 32.88
CA LEU A 4 7.45 29.46 31.79
C LEU A 4 7.71 28.46 30.64
N CYS A 5 7.62 27.16 30.92
CA CYS A 5 7.75 26.12 29.91
C CYS A 5 6.51 25.97 29.02
N THR A 6 5.33 26.39 29.48
CA THR A 6 4.09 26.17 28.73
C THR A 6 3.96 27.08 27.52
N PHE A 7 4.43 28.31 27.57
CA PHE A 7 4.33 29.23 26.42
C PHE A 7 5.38 28.93 25.34
N SER A 8 6.59 28.58 25.74
CA SER A 8 7.65 28.12 24.85
C SER A 8 7.38 26.73 24.30
N GLY A 9 6.78 25.84 25.11
CA GLY A 9 6.42 24.47 24.74
C GLY A 9 5.32 24.40 23.69
N ALA A 10 4.30 25.26 23.78
CA ALA A 10 3.21 25.29 22.81
C ALA A 10 3.65 25.69 21.41
N VAL A 11 4.54 26.69 21.31
CA VAL A 11 5.11 27.11 20.02
C VAL A 11 6.07 26.06 19.48
N TYR A 12 6.82 25.39 20.34
CA TYR A 12 7.74 24.32 19.94
C TYR A 12 6.98 23.06 19.50
N GLN A 13 5.91 22.68 20.20
CA GLN A 13 5.04 21.58 19.80
C GLN A 13 4.32 21.86 18.48
N GLN A 14 3.83 23.07 18.24
CA GLN A 14 3.20 23.41 16.97
C GLN A 14 4.21 23.36 15.81
N ARG A 15 5.43 23.84 16.01
CA ARG A 15 6.49 23.71 14.99
C ARG A 15 6.90 22.26 14.76
N HIS A 16 6.98 21.46 15.81
CA HIS A 16 7.32 20.05 15.71
C HIS A 16 6.19 19.22 15.05
N LEU A 17 4.92 19.54 15.36
CA LEU A 17 3.76 18.95 14.70
C LEU A 17 3.71 19.31 13.20
N LEU A 18 4.04 20.53 12.82
CA LEU A 18 4.10 20.97 11.42
C LEU A 18 5.25 20.31 10.64
N TYR A 19 6.34 19.95 11.31
CA TYR A 19 7.51 19.29 10.68
C TYR A 19 7.40 17.77 10.63
N CYS A 20 6.64 17.14 11.53
CA CYS A 20 6.47 15.68 11.57
C CYS A 20 5.30 15.16 10.74
N GLN A 21 4.37 16.00 10.31
CA GLN A 21 3.11 15.56 9.69
C GLN A 21 3.26 14.76 8.39
N PRO A 22 4.10 15.10 7.41
CA PRO A 22 4.17 14.33 6.18
C PRO A 22 4.72 12.91 6.39
N ASN A 23 5.71 12.74 7.24
CA ASN A 23 6.29 11.43 7.53
C ASN A 23 5.35 10.56 8.38
N THR A 24 4.64 11.16 9.33
CA THR A 24 3.70 10.44 10.20
C THR A 24 2.51 9.89 9.43
N ILE A 25 1.93 10.65 8.51
CA ILE A 25 0.80 10.21 7.68
C ILE A 25 1.25 9.07 6.76
N LEU A 26 2.37 9.19 6.09
CA LEU A 26 2.89 8.15 5.21
C LEU A 26 3.24 6.87 5.99
N ASP A 27 3.86 7.00 7.16
CA ASP A 27 4.22 5.86 7.99
C ASP A 27 2.98 5.17 8.59
N THR A 28 1.96 5.92 8.96
CA THR A 28 0.67 5.39 9.37
C THR A 28 -0.01 4.67 8.21
N THR A 29 -0.05 5.28 7.03
CA THR A 29 -0.62 4.65 5.82
C THR A 29 0.09 3.34 5.49
N LYS A 30 1.44 3.29 5.58
CA LYS A 30 2.19 2.05 5.37
C LYS A 30 1.79 0.95 6.35
N LYS A 31 1.66 1.28 7.64
CA LYS A 31 1.26 0.33 8.69
C LYS A 31 -0.16 -0.20 8.46
N ASP A 32 -1.10 0.70 8.18
CA ASP A 32 -2.50 0.34 7.94
C ASP A 32 -2.64 -0.54 6.71
N MET A 33 -1.88 -0.23 5.65
CA MET A 33 -1.84 -1.06 4.45
C MET A 33 -1.25 -2.44 4.71
N LEU A 34 -0.19 -2.56 5.49
CA LEU A 34 0.37 -3.88 5.84
C LEU A 34 -0.61 -4.71 6.64
N TYR A 35 -1.33 -4.12 7.59
CA TYR A 35 -2.38 -4.80 8.33
C TYR A 35 -3.51 -5.29 7.40
N THR A 36 -3.92 -4.44 6.46
CA THR A 36 -4.92 -4.80 5.44
C THR A 36 -4.43 -5.97 4.57
N MET A 37 -3.16 -5.93 4.15
CA MET A 37 -2.55 -7.00 3.35
C MET A 37 -2.48 -8.33 4.10
N GLU A 38 -2.18 -8.29 5.40
CA GLU A 38 -2.16 -9.48 6.25
C GLU A 38 -3.56 -10.09 6.38
N ILE A 39 -4.60 -9.27 6.53
CA ILE A 39 -5.99 -9.74 6.52
C ILE A 39 -6.35 -10.36 5.17
N LEU A 40 -5.98 -9.71 4.05
CA LEU A 40 -6.18 -10.25 2.71
C LEU A 40 -5.50 -11.61 2.54
N ASP A 41 -4.25 -11.73 2.99
CA ASP A 41 -3.52 -13.00 2.96
C ASP A 41 -4.26 -14.12 3.71
N GLN A 42 -4.85 -13.80 4.86
CA GLN A 42 -5.63 -14.76 5.65
C GLN A 42 -6.98 -15.14 5.02
N THR A 43 -7.56 -14.26 4.22
CA THR A 43 -8.89 -14.46 3.62
C THR A 43 -8.84 -15.08 2.23
N LEU A 44 -7.73 -14.93 1.50
CA LEU A 44 -7.57 -15.52 0.17
C LEU A 44 -7.49 -17.06 0.23
N ASP A 45 -8.28 -17.71 -0.62
CA ASP A 45 -8.14 -19.13 -0.91
C ASP A 45 -7.22 -19.31 -2.11
N TYR A 46 -5.95 -19.62 -1.84
CA TYR A 46 -4.91 -19.76 -2.87
C TYR A 46 -5.07 -21.00 -3.75
N GLU A 47 -5.86 -21.99 -3.32
CA GLU A 47 -6.19 -23.19 -4.10
C GLU A 47 -7.48 -23.03 -4.94
N GLY A 48 -8.22 -21.94 -4.68
CA GLY A 48 -9.50 -21.67 -5.32
C GLY A 48 -9.41 -20.77 -6.55
N ASP A 49 -10.56 -20.21 -6.94
CA ASP A 49 -10.68 -19.24 -8.04
C ASP A 49 -10.13 -17.86 -7.63
N LEU A 50 -8.84 -17.64 -7.81
CA LEU A 50 -8.18 -16.38 -7.47
C LEU A 50 -8.71 -15.20 -8.29
N ALA A 51 -9.03 -15.41 -9.57
CA ALA A 51 -9.53 -14.34 -10.44
C ALA A 51 -10.88 -13.83 -9.94
N GLY A 52 -11.81 -14.74 -9.64
CA GLY A 52 -13.12 -14.36 -9.08
C GLY A 52 -13.01 -13.74 -7.68
N GLN A 53 -12.04 -14.16 -6.85
CA GLN A 53 -11.82 -13.57 -5.54
C GLN A 53 -11.31 -12.12 -5.67
N VAL A 54 -10.31 -11.88 -6.52
CA VAL A 54 -9.75 -10.56 -6.79
C VAL A 54 -10.81 -9.60 -7.35
N GLN A 55 -11.62 -10.09 -8.30
CA GLN A 55 -12.72 -9.29 -8.87
C GLN A 55 -13.79 -8.91 -7.84
N ARG A 56 -14.12 -9.82 -6.92
CA ARG A 56 -15.07 -9.52 -5.83
C ARG A 56 -14.51 -8.48 -4.86
N MET A 57 -13.21 -8.47 -4.63
CA MET A 57 -12.57 -7.51 -3.72
C MET A 57 -12.57 -6.08 -4.27
N GLU A 58 -12.52 -5.89 -5.59
CA GLU A 58 -12.66 -4.57 -6.21
C GLU A 58 -13.98 -3.89 -5.81
N ASN A 59 -15.06 -4.66 -5.70
CA ASN A 59 -16.39 -4.14 -5.37
C ASN A 59 -16.53 -3.65 -3.92
N PHE A 60 -15.62 -4.05 -3.00
CA PHE A 60 -15.65 -3.60 -1.60
C PHE A 60 -15.01 -2.23 -1.39
N THR A 61 -14.32 -1.71 -2.37
CA THR A 61 -13.60 -0.43 -2.27
C THR A 61 -14.28 0.68 -3.07
N ALA A 62 -15.61 0.66 -3.12
CA ALA A 62 -16.41 1.66 -3.81
C ALA A 62 -15.96 3.09 -3.46
N GLY A 63 -15.33 3.76 -4.43
CA GLY A 63 -14.84 5.15 -4.31
C GLY A 63 -13.33 5.31 -4.15
N ASN A 64 -12.57 4.24 -3.96
CA ASN A 64 -11.11 4.27 -3.95
C ASN A 64 -10.59 3.28 -5.00
N PRO A 65 -9.78 3.69 -5.98
CA PRO A 65 -9.24 2.76 -6.96
C PRO A 65 -8.22 1.84 -6.29
N SER A 66 -8.69 0.75 -5.74
CA SER A 66 -7.83 -0.25 -5.14
C SER A 66 -7.67 -1.43 -6.08
N ARG A 67 -6.80 -1.23 -7.06
CA ARG A 67 -6.32 -2.32 -7.89
C ARG A 67 -5.63 -3.36 -7.01
N LEU A 68 -6.07 -4.59 -7.09
CA LEU A 68 -5.43 -5.72 -6.43
C LEU A 68 -4.72 -6.59 -7.48
N THR A 69 -3.44 -6.81 -7.30
CA THR A 69 -2.63 -7.67 -8.15
C THR A 69 -2.06 -8.83 -7.33
N LEU A 70 -2.26 -10.06 -7.76
CA LEU A 70 -1.60 -11.24 -7.22
C LEU A 70 -0.46 -11.67 -8.13
N ILE A 71 0.73 -11.82 -7.55
CA ILE A 71 1.97 -12.07 -8.27
C ILE A 71 2.63 -13.31 -7.66
N ARG A 72 3.11 -14.24 -8.48
CA ARG A 72 3.98 -15.31 -7.98
C ARG A 72 5.35 -14.78 -7.58
N THR A 73 6.05 -15.54 -6.76
CA THR A 73 7.41 -15.19 -6.35
C THR A 73 8.41 -15.16 -7.51
N ASP A 74 8.08 -15.70 -8.67
CA ASP A 74 8.84 -15.55 -9.92
C ASP A 74 8.51 -14.26 -10.71
N GLY A 75 7.58 -13.44 -10.21
CA GLY A 75 7.13 -12.19 -10.81
C GLY A 75 5.98 -12.31 -11.80
N THR A 76 5.49 -13.52 -12.08
CA THR A 76 4.35 -13.74 -12.96
C THR A 76 3.07 -13.23 -12.31
N VAL A 77 2.30 -12.39 -13.02
CA VAL A 77 1.00 -11.94 -12.57
C VAL A 77 -0.03 -13.07 -12.73
N VAL A 78 -0.67 -13.46 -11.65
CA VAL A 78 -1.67 -14.55 -11.63
C VAL A 78 -3.08 -14.00 -11.78
N SER A 79 -3.36 -12.87 -11.12
CA SER A 79 -4.64 -12.21 -11.18
C SER A 79 -4.48 -10.71 -10.94
N ASP A 80 -5.32 -9.92 -11.58
CA ASP A 80 -5.35 -8.46 -11.45
C ASP A 80 -6.79 -7.98 -11.60
N SER A 81 -7.23 -7.00 -10.79
CA SER A 81 -8.60 -6.50 -10.84
C SER A 81 -8.88 -5.61 -12.05
N ASP A 82 -7.86 -4.95 -12.61
CA ASP A 82 -8.03 -3.91 -13.65
C ASP A 82 -7.58 -4.36 -15.04
N ALA A 83 -6.76 -5.41 -15.14
CA ALA A 83 -6.14 -5.81 -16.39
C ALA A 83 -6.11 -7.33 -16.57
N ASP A 84 -6.07 -7.78 -17.81
CA ASP A 84 -5.81 -9.20 -18.11
C ASP A 84 -4.37 -9.56 -17.69
N PRO A 85 -4.18 -10.54 -16.78
CA PRO A 85 -2.86 -10.98 -16.37
C PRO A 85 -1.96 -11.39 -17.54
N ALA A 86 -2.54 -11.91 -18.64
CA ALA A 86 -1.79 -12.34 -19.82
C ALA A 86 -1.15 -11.16 -20.59
N GLU A 87 -1.68 -9.95 -20.42
CA GLU A 87 -1.18 -8.72 -21.06
C GLU A 87 -0.16 -7.98 -20.18
N LEU A 88 0.04 -8.43 -18.94
CA LEU A 88 0.92 -7.77 -17.99
C LEU A 88 2.35 -8.32 -18.04
N ASP A 89 3.30 -7.42 -18.03
CA ASP A 89 4.73 -7.77 -17.92
C ASP A 89 5.02 -8.45 -16.58
N ASN A 90 6.14 -9.19 -16.53
CA ASN A 90 6.64 -9.74 -15.28
C ASN A 90 6.98 -8.62 -14.27
N HIS A 91 6.51 -8.76 -13.05
CA HIS A 91 6.60 -7.74 -12.01
C HIS A 91 7.77 -7.91 -11.03
N LEU A 92 8.64 -8.90 -11.26
CA LEU A 92 9.77 -9.20 -10.35
C LEU A 92 10.72 -8.02 -10.16
N SER A 93 10.89 -7.17 -11.19
CA SER A 93 11.78 -6.00 -11.15
C SER A 93 11.17 -4.78 -10.44
N ARG A 94 9.90 -4.83 -10.05
CA ARG A 94 9.24 -3.71 -9.36
C ARG A 94 9.85 -3.53 -7.97
N LYS A 95 10.20 -2.30 -7.62
CA LYS A 95 10.92 -1.97 -6.36
C LYS A 95 10.23 -2.54 -5.12
N GLU A 96 8.91 -2.37 -5.01
CA GLU A 96 8.10 -2.89 -3.91
C GLU A 96 8.09 -4.42 -3.87
N VAL A 97 8.07 -5.09 -5.04
CA VAL A 97 8.11 -6.55 -5.15
C VAL A 97 9.48 -7.09 -4.74
N VAL A 98 10.56 -6.47 -5.21
CA VAL A 98 11.94 -6.82 -4.80
C VAL A 98 12.11 -6.69 -3.29
N GLN A 99 11.57 -5.63 -2.68
CA GLN A 99 11.62 -5.45 -1.23
C GLN A 99 10.79 -6.51 -0.50
N ALA A 100 9.57 -6.81 -0.97
CA ALA A 100 8.71 -7.82 -0.38
C ALA A 100 9.35 -9.21 -0.41
N MET A 101 10.03 -9.55 -1.50
CA MET A 101 10.80 -10.81 -1.61
C MET A 101 11.89 -10.93 -0.54
N LYS A 102 12.55 -9.82 -0.21
CA LYS A 102 13.69 -9.81 0.75
C LYS A 102 13.26 -9.67 2.21
N LYS A 103 12.19 -8.92 2.48
CA LYS A 103 11.83 -8.45 3.83
C LYS A 103 10.40 -8.82 4.24
N GLY A 104 9.64 -9.52 3.38
CA GLY A 104 8.22 -9.82 3.58
C GLY A 104 7.28 -8.70 3.15
N SER A 105 7.72 -7.46 3.09
CA SER A 105 6.94 -6.32 2.60
C SER A 105 7.80 -5.31 1.85
N GLY A 106 7.18 -4.54 0.97
CA GLY A 106 7.87 -3.52 0.18
C GLY A 106 6.97 -2.36 -0.20
N PHE A 107 7.60 -1.20 -0.44
CA PHE A 107 6.92 0.04 -0.75
C PHE A 107 7.61 0.78 -1.90
N ALA A 108 6.81 1.39 -2.77
CA ALA A 108 7.29 2.30 -3.79
C ALA A 108 6.31 3.43 -4.02
N GLU A 109 6.80 4.66 -4.04
CA GLU A 109 6.01 5.81 -4.40
C GLU A 109 6.19 6.11 -5.89
N ARG A 110 5.08 6.35 -6.59
CA ARG A 110 5.09 6.74 -8.01
C ARG A 110 3.99 7.75 -8.28
N TYR A 111 4.32 8.74 -9.12
CA TYR A 111 3.33 9.66 -9.64
C TYR A 111 2.47 8.98 -10.71
N SER A 112 1.16 9.02 -10.50
CA SER A 112 0.18 8.57 -11.50
C SER A 112 -0.21 9.73 -12.40
N HIS A 113 0.17 9.69 -13.67
CA HIS A 113 -0.21 10.72 -14.64
C HIS A 113 -1.71 10.74 -14.92
N THR A 114 -2.37 9.59 -14.81
CA THR A 114 -3.83 9.46 -14.99
C THR A 114 -4.59 10.11 -13.83
N LEU A 115 -4.18 9.81 -12.59
CA LEU A 115 -4.83 10.34 -11.38
C LEU A 115 -4.26 11.69 -10.94
N LYS A 116 -3.16 12.15 -11.56
CA LYS A 116 -2.41 13.38 -11.21
C LYS A 116 -2.04 13.45 -9.72
N ARG A 117 -1.69 12.31 -9.13
CA ARG A 117 -1.37 12.15 -7.70
C ARG A 117 -0.25 11.13 -7.50
N ASN A 118 0.44 11.25 -6.37
CA ASN A 118 1.36 10.23 -5.92
C ASN A 118 0.60 9.04 -5.33
N LEU A 119 0.98 7.85 -5.77
CA LEU A 119 0.48 6.58 -5.26
C LEU A 119 1.59 5.88 -4.48
N LEU A 120 1.22 5.29 -3.36
CA LEU A 120 2.03 4.33 -2.63
C LEU A 120 1.66 2.92 -3.11
N TYR A 121 2.60 2.23 -3.73
CA TYR A 121 2.47 0.81 -4.04
C TYR A 121 2.99 0.02 -2.86
N VAL A 122 2.16 -0.87 -2.34
CA VAL A 122 2.48 -1.77 -1.25
C VAL A 122 2.49 -3.19 -1.76
N ALA A 123 3.55 -3.93 -1.48
CA ALA A 123 3.65 -5.35 -1.77
C ALA A 123 3.88 -6.12 -0.46
N TYR A 124 3.17 -7.23 -0.31
CA TYR A 124 3.23 -8.11 0.84
C TYR A 124 3.46 -9.55 0.36
N ARG A 125 4.51 -10.19 0.85
CA ARG A 125 4.76 -11.60 0.55
C ARG A 125 3.93 -12.47 1.47
N SER A 126 3.08 -13.31 0.89
CA SER A 126 2.25 -14.26 1.63
C SER A 126 3.12 -15.17 2.50
N ASN A 127 2.64 -15.46 3.70
CA ASN A 127 3.17 -16.49 4.58
C ASN A 127 2.50 -17.87 4.36
N ARG A 128 1.48 -17.93 3.47
CA ARG A 128 0.64 -19.10 3.23
C ARG A 128 0.83 -19.71 1.85
N ALA A 129 1.36 -18.93 0.90
CA ALA A 129 1.56 -19.37 -0.48
C ALA A 129 2.78 -18.67 -1.10
N ASP A 130 3.28 -19.20 -2.23
CA ASP A 130 4.34 -18.56 -3.02
C ASP A 130 3.80 -17.38 -3.84
N MET A 131 3.17 -16.45 -3.14
CA MET A 131 2.46 -15.32 -3.71
C MET A 131 2.86 -13.99 -3.05
N ILE A 132 2.71 -12.93 -3.82
CA ILE A 132 2.84 -11.54 -3.39
C ILE A 132 1.54 -10.84 -3.71
N ILE A 133 0.97 -10.17 -2.70
CA ILE A 133 -0.20 -9.31 -2.82
C ILE A 133 0.32 -7.89 -3.05
N ARG A 134 -0.18 -7.21 -4.08
CA ARG A 134 0.24 -5.85 -4.42
C ARG A 134 -0.98 -4.95 -4.59
N VAL A 135 -0.98 -3.80 -3.90
CA VAL A 135 -2.06 -2.80 -3.95
C VAL A 135 -1.46 -1.40 -4.03
N PRO A 136 -1.91 -0.53 -4.96
CA PRO A 136 -1.67 0.90 -4.87
C PRO A 136 -2.67 1.53 -3.89
N CYS A 137 -2.21 2.51 -3.13
CA CYS A 137 -3.09 3.38 -2.36
C CYS A 137 -2.75 4.86 -2.59
N LEU A 138 -3.73 5.72 -2.42
CA LEU A 138 -3.53 7.16 -2.48
C LEU A 138 -2.74 7.59 -1.24
N ILE A 139 -1.69 8.36 -1.46
CA ILE A 139 -1.02 9.05 -0.36
C ILE A 139 -1.92 10.24 0.01
N PRO A 140 -2.42 10.31 1.26
CA PRO A 140 -3.20 11.46 1.69
C PRO A 140 -2.37 12.73 1.51
N GLY A 141 -2.87 13.65 0.70
CA GLY A 141 -2.27 14.97 0.55
C GLY A 141 -2.43 15.78 1.85
N PRO A 142 -1.68 16.87 2.03
CA PRO A 142 -1.99 17.81 3.10
C PRO A 142 -3.44 18.26 2.94
N ALA A 143 -4.20 18.21 4.05
CA ALA A 143 -5.56 18.71 4.05
C ALA A 143 -5.53 20.16 3.52
N ASN A 144 -6.21 20.42 2.42
CA ASN A 144 -6.41 21.78 1.95
C ASN A 144 -7.26 22.47 3.01
N THR A 145 -6.60 23.31 3.81
CA THR A 145 -7.25 24.28 4.71
C THR A 145 -7.75 25.46 3.90
#